data_70f9146ef7b2c78b72009ed90d47885c
#
_entry.id   70f9146ef7b2c78b72009ed90d47885c
#
_cell.length_a   1.000
_cell.length_b   1.000
_cell.length_c   1.000
_cell.angle_alpha   90.00
_cell.angle_beta   90.00
_cell.angle_gamma   90.00
#
_symmetry.space_group_name_H-M   'P 1'
#
loop_
_entity.id
_entity.type
_entity.pdbx_description
1 polymer ?
#
loop_
_entity_poly.entity_id
_entity_poly.type
_entity_poly.pdbx_seq_one_letter_code
_entity_poly.pdbx_strand_id
1 'polypeptide(L)'
;AARALAEGEVTLTIADDGSEQRRALLALPGVGPWTADYVRMRVLGDPDVFLPTDVAVRSGARALGIPAEGLETWAATVAPWRSYLSAHLWRAVPARPGRAATARTSTVRSPAPAASAEEVLT
;
A
#
# COMPACT_ATOMS: atom_id res chain seq x y z
N ALA A 1 -6.81 -12.33 -15.29
CA ALA A 1 -7.05 -12.71 -13.88
C ALA A 1 -8.54 -12.63 -13.54
N ALA A 2 -9.19 -11.48 -13.77
CA ALA A 2 -10.62 -11.29 -13.45
C ALA A 2 -11.53 -12.31 -14.14
N ARG A 3 -11.21 -12.67 -15.37
CA ARG A 3 -11.97 -13.68 -16.14
C ARG A 3 -11.87 -15.06 -15.50
N ALA A 4 -10.68 -15.48 -15.08
CA ALA A 4 -10.46 -16.76 -14.44
C ALA A 4 -11.22 -16.87 -13.12
N LEU A 5 -11.29 -15.79 -12.34
CA LEU A 5 -12.08 -15.73 -11.12
C LEU A 5 -13.59 -15.82 -11.41
N ALA A 6 -14.06 -15.12 -12.44
CA ALA A 6 -15.47 -15.12 -12.84
C ALA A 6 -15.91 -16.50 -13.37
N GLU A 7 -15.04 -17.21 -14.05
CA GLU A 7 -15.30 -18.54 -14.61
C GLU A 7 -15.10 -19.68 -13.58
N GLY A 8 -14.67 -19.35 -12.36
CA GLY A 8 -14.44 -20.34 -11.32
C GLY A 8 -13.17 -21.17 -11.47
N GLU A 9 -12.28 -20.78 -12.39
CA GLU A 9 -10.98 -21.44 -12.57
C GLU A 9 -10.04 -21.26 -11.38
N VAL A 10 -10.20 -20.13 -10.68
CA VAL A 10 -9.42 -19.79 -9.48
C VAL A 10 -10.38 -19.38 -8.39
N THR A 11 -10.30 -20.05 -7.26
CA THR A 11 -11.05 -19.70 -6.06
C THR A 11 -10.09 -19.13 -5.04
N LEU A 12 -10.35 -17.90 -4.59
CA LEU A 12 -9.55 -17.21 -3.59
C LEU A 12 -10.33 -17.15 -2.28
N THR A 13 -9.86 -17.85 -1.26
CA THR A 13 -10.45 -17.83 0.08
C THR A 13 -9.40 -17.50 1.13
N ILE A 14 -9.81 -16.81 2.18
CA ILE A 14 -8.93 -16.40 3.28
C ILE A 14 -8.37 -17.61 4.04
N ALA A 15 -9.09 -18.74 3.99
CA ALA A 15 -8.71 -19.94 4.71
C ALA A 15 -7.68 -20.82 3.99
N ASP A 16 -7.40 -20.53 2.73
CA ASP A 16 -6.47 -21.33 1.94
C ASP A 16 -5.01 -21.03 2.29
N ASP A 17 -4.14 -22.02 2.06
CA ASP A 17 -2.71 -21.83 2.19
C ASP A 17 -2.22 -20.77 1.19
N GLY A 18 -1.57 -19.73 1.72
CA GLY A 18 -1.05 -18.64 0.91
C GLY A 18 -0.08 -19.08 -0.19
N SER A 19 0.64 -20.18 0.00
CA SER A 19 1.56 -20.74 -1.00
C SER A 19 0.82 -21.28 -2.21
N GLU A 20 -0.28 -21.97 -1.99
CA GLU A 20 -1.12 -22.49 -3.08
C GLU A 20 -1.80 -21.38 -3.84
N GLN A 21 -2.32 -20.38 -3.14
CA GLN A 21 -2.94 -19.21 -3.75
C GLN A 21 -1.93 -18.43 -4.60
N ARG A 22 -0.72 -18.26 -4.11
CA ARG A 22 0.32 -17.60 -4.86
C ARG A 22 0.64 -18.36 -6.15
N ARG A 23 0.76 -19.68 -6.06
CA ARG A 23 1.01 -20.54 -7.23
C ARG A 23 -0.12 -20.46 -8.24
N ALA A 24 -1.36 -20.49 -7.77
CA ALA A 24 -2.54 -20.38 -8.64
C ALA A 24 -2.58 -19.02 -9.34
N LEU A 25 -2.29 -17.94 -8.65
CA LEU A 25 -2.25 -16.60 -9.24
C LEU A 25 -1.12 -16.46 -10.26
N LEU A 26 0.05 -16.99 -9.98
CA LEU A 26 1.19 -16.94 -10.91
C LEU A 26 0.95 -17.77 -12.18
N ALA A 27 0.09 -18.76 -12.13
CA ALA A 27 -0.28 -19.56 -13.29
C ALA A 27 -1.17 -18.78 -14.28
N LEU A 28 -1.78 -17.68 -13.85
CA LEU A 28 -2.66 -16.89 -14.72
C LEU A 28 -1.84 -16.01 -15.67
N PRO A 29 -2.25 -15.89 -16.95
CA PRO A 29 -1.60 -15.01 -17.89
C PRO A 29 -1.62 -13.55 -17.41
N GLY A 30 -0.48 -12.86 -17.49
CA GLY A 30 -0.35 -11.46 -17.12
C GLY A 30 -0.20 -11.21 -15.61
N VAL A 31 -0.14 -12.24 -14.80
CA VAL A 31 0.07 -12.11 -13.36
C VAL A 31 1.50 -12.45 -13.01
N GLY A 32 2.27 -11.44 -12.64
CA GLY A 32 3.64 -11.60 -12.15
C GLY A 32 3.71 -11.74 -10.63
N PRO A 33 4.92 -11.95 -10.08
CA PRO A 33 5.11 -12.10 -8.62
C PRO A 33 4.56 -10.92 -7.82
N TRP A 34 4.81 -9.69 -8.25
CA TRP A 34 4.32 -8.50 -7.55
C TRP A 34 2.78 -8.49 -7.48
N THR A 35 2.11 -8.76 -8.60
CA THR A 35 0.64 -8.78 -8.67
C THR A 35 0.07 -9.88 -7.79
N ALA A 36 0.64 -11.08 -7.83
CA ALA A 36 0.22 -12.19 -6.99
C ALA A 36 0.33 -11.85 -5.51
N ASP A 37 1.46 -11.29 -5.10
CA ASP A 37 1.71 -10.94 -3.70
C ASP A 37 0.84 -9.76 -3.25
N TYR A 38 0.60 -8.79 -4.12
CA TYR A 38 -0.30 -7.67 -3.84
C TYR A 38 -1.74 -8.16 -3.60
N VAL A 39 -2.23 -9.08 -4.43
CA VAL A 39 -3.57 -9.68 -4.27
C VAL A 39 -3.66 -10.43 -2.93
N ARG A 40 -2.66 -11.22 -2.58
CA ARG A 40 -2.61 -11.92 -1.30
C ARG A 40 -2.72 -10.96 -0.13
N MET A 41 -1.99 -9.87 -0.18
CA MET A 41 -1.98 -8.87 0.90
C MET A 41 -3.29 -8.09 0.98
N ARG A 42 -3.80 -7.59 -0.14
CA ARG A 42 -4.93 -6.66 -0.17
C ARG A 42 -6.29 -7.34 -0.21
N VAL A 43 -6.39 -8.44 -0.92
CA VAL A 43 -7.67 -9.14 -1.14
C VAL A 43 -7.85 -10.26 -0.12
N LEU A 44 -6.80 -11.02 0.11
CA LEU A 44 -6.87 -12.20 0.97
C LEU A 44 -6.50 -11.90 2.43
N GLY A 45 -5.98 -10.70 2.69
CA GLY A 45 -5.63 -10.29 4.04
C GLY A 45 -4.43 -11.04 4.64
N ASP A 46 -3.54 -11.57 3.82
CA ASP A 46 -2.35 -12.26 4.31
C ASP A 46 -1.46 -11.27 5.08
N PRO A 47 -1.18 -11.50 6.36
CA PRO A 47 -0.40 -10.58 7.17
C PRO A 47 1.10 -10.61 6.89
N ASP A 48 1.59 -11.62 6.17
CA ASP A 48 3.02 -11.85 6.00
C ASP A 48 3.45 -11.86 4.55
N VAL A 49 3.11 -10.79 3.82
CA VAL A 49 3.54 -10.56 2.45
C VAL A 49 4.48 -9.37 2.40
N PHE A 50 5.62 -9.54 1.74
CA PHE A 50 6.57 -8.47 1.50
C PHE A 50 6.80 -8.31 0.00
N LEU A 51 6.93 -7.07 -0.45
CA LEU A 51 7.07 -6.70 -1.86
C LEU A 51 8.46 -6.10 -2.12
N PRO A 52 9.53 -6.91 -2.17
CA PRO A 52 10.90 -6.39 -2.23
C PRO A 52 11.23 -5.65 -3.51
N THR A 53 10.50 -5.90 -4.60
CA THR A 53 10.70 -5.24 -5.88
C THR A 53 9.79 -4.04 -6.10
N ASP A 54 8.87 -3.76 -5.18
CA ASP A 54 7.98 -2.62 -5.27
C ASP A 54 8.76 -1.31 -5.11
N VAL A 55 8.61 -0.42 -6.08
CA VAL A 55 9.34 0.85 -6.11
C VAL A 55 8.98 1.73 -4.90
N ALA A 56 7.72 1.76 -4.51
CA ALA A 56 7.27 2.56 -3.38
C ALA A 56 7.76 1.99 -2.05
N VAL A 57 7.77 0.67 -1.89
CA VAL A 57 8.35 0.01 -0.71
C VAL A 57 9.83 0.34 -0.58
N ARG A 58 10.56 0.26 -1.67
CA ARG A 58 12.00 0.57 -1.67
C ARG A 58 12.26 2.04 -1.40
N SER A 59 11.44 2.93 -1.96
CA SER A 59 11.55 4.37 -1.72
C SER A 59 11.27 4.72 -0.26
N GLY A 60 10.24 4.13 0.32
CA GLY A 60 9.92 4.31 1.74
C GLY A 60 11.03 3.80 2.65
N ALA A 61 11.59 2.64 2.36
CA ALA A 61 12.72 2.09 3.10
C ALA A 61 13.93 3.04 3.07
N ARG A 62 14.24 3.57 1.91
CA ARG A 62 15.33 4.54 1.73
C ARG A 62 15.08 5.80 2.54
N ALA A 63 13.86 6.32 2.55
CA ALA A 63 13.48 7.50 3.32
C ALA A 63 13.68 7.29 4.83
N LEU A 64 13.53 6.07 5.31
CA LEU A 64 13.73 5.71 6.72
C LEU A 64 15.18 5.27 7.03
N GLY A 65 16.07 5.35 6.06
CA GLY A 65 17.47 4.95 6.25
C GLY A 65 17.71 3.45 6.20
N ILE A 66 16.78 2.67 5.69
CA ILE A 66 16.93 1.23 5.52
C ILE A 66 17.54 0.94 4.15
N PRO A 67 18.72 0.27 4.08
CA PRO A 67 19.35 0.00 2.79
C PRO A 67 18.50 -0.88 1.90
N ALA A 68 18.47 -0.56 0.60
CA ALA A 68 17.77 -1.41 -0.38
C ALA A 68 18.43 -2.78 -0.52
N GLU A 69 19.76 -2.83 -0.35
CA GLU A 69 20.49 -4.09 -0.29
C GLU A 69 20.19 -4.81 1.02
N GLY A 70 19.80 -6.07 0.92
CA GLY A 70 19.43 -6.85 2.09
C GLY A 70 18.07 -6.49 2.69
N LEU A 71 17.25 -5.70 1.99
CA LEU A 71 15.93 -5.31 2.47
C LEU A 71 15.04 -6.53 2.74
N GLU A 72 15.08 -7.52 1.89
CA GLU A 72 14.31 -8.75 2.07
C GLU A 72 14.74 -9.53 3.31
N THR A 73 16.03 -9.63 3.54
CA THR A 73 16.61 -10.26 4.74
C THR A 73 16.23 -9.48 5.99
N TRP A 74 16.29 -8.15 5.92
CA TRP A 74 15.88 -7.29 7.02
C TRP A 74 14.38 -7.44 7.31
N ALA A 75 13.55 -7.48 6.27
CA ALA A 75 12.10 -7.66 6.41
C ALA A 75 11.74 -9.01 7.04
N ALA A 76 12.55 -10.04 6.83
CA ALA A 76 12.33 -11.36 7.44
C ALA A 76 12.34 -11.30 8.97
N THR A 77 13.00 -10.33 9.57
CA THR A 77 13.03 -10.16 11.03
C THR A 77 11.68 -9.79 11.63
N VAL A 78 10.76 -9.26 10.82
CA VAL A 78 9.41 -8.89 11.28
C VAL A 78 8.35 -9.89 10.85
N ALA A 79 8.74 -11.04 10.29
CA ALA A 79 7.79 -12.12 10.03
C ALA A 79 7.12 -12.55 11.34
N PRO A 80 5.83 -12.89 11.36
CA PRO A 80 4.89 -13.02 10.23
C PRO A 80 4.07 -11.76 9.92
N TRP A 81 4.61 -10.57 10.10
CA TRP A 81 3.88 -9.30 9.99
C TRP A 81 4.38 -8.41 8.86
N ARG A 82 4.97 -8.99 7.81
CA ARG A 82 5.61 -8.23 6.73
C ARG A 82 4.66 -7.40 5.89
N SER A 83 3.37 -7.74 5.85
CA SER A 83 2.36 -6.91 5.17
C SER A 83 2.18 -5.56 5.86
N TYR A 84 2.25 -5.53 7.18
CA TYR A 84 2.20 -4.28 7.94
C TYR A 84 3.44 -3.44 7.72
N LEU A 85 4.60 -4.08 7.61
CA LEU A 85 5.84 -3.39 7.22
C LEU A 85 5.69 -2.74 5.85
N SER A 86 5.17 -3.45 4.87
CA SER A 86 4.93 -2.91 3.53
C SER A 86 4.05 -1.67 3.58
N ALA A 87 2.98 -1.71 4.36
CA ALA A 87 2.08 -0.56 4.54
C ALA A 87 2.79 0.63 5.18
N HIS A 88 3.64 0.40 6.17
CA HIS A 88 4.44 1.46 6.78
C HIS A 88 5.43 2.09 5.80
N LEU A 89 6.09 1.27 5.00
CA LEU A 89 7.04 1.76 4.01
C LEU A 89 6.35 2.60 2.93
N TRP A 90 5.14 2.22 2.53
CA TRP A 90 4.36 3.04 1.60
C TRP A 90 4.01 4.42 2.16
N ARG A 91 3.74 4.51 3.46
CA ARG A 91 3.47 5.79 4.13
C ARG A 91 4.71 6.66 4.24
N ALA A 92 5.89 6.06 4.28
CA ALA A 92 7.15 6.78 4.38
C ALA A 92 7.65 7.35 3.04
N VAL A 93 6.99 7.04 1.93
CA VAL A 93 7.35 7.58 0.63
C VAL A 93 7.22 9.10 0.66
N PRO A 94 8.28 9.84 0.30
CA PRO A 94 8.21 11.30 0.28
C PRO A 94 7.13 11.81 -0.68
N ALA A 95 6.35 12.79 -0.23
CA ALA A 95 5.35 13.42 -1.08
C ALA A 95 6.04 14.19 -2.21
N ARG A 96 5.49 14.08 -3.43
CA ARG A 96 5.94 14.91 -4.54
C ARG A 96 5.62 16.37 -4.25
N PRO A 97 6.54 17.33 -4.47
CA PRO A 97 6.33 18.74 -4.13
C PRO A 97 5.00 19.33 -4.65
N GLY A 98 4.62 19.00 -5.88
CA GLY A 98 3.35 19.47 -6.46
C GLY A 98 2.11 18.92 -5.76
N ARG A 99 2.13 17.69 -5.32
CA ARG A 99 1.02 17.07 -4.62
C ARG A 99 0.84 17.61 -3.21
N ALA A 100 1.94 17.92 -2.52
CA ALA A 100 1.91 18.54 -1.20
C ALA A 100 1.36 19.97 -1.25
N ALA A 101 1.71 20.75 -2.26
CA ALA A 101 1.19 22.10 -2.47
C ALA A 101 -0.31 22.09 -2.71
N THR A 102 -0.82 21.16 -3.49
CA THR A 102 -2.26 21.04 -3.76
C THR A 102 -3.05 20.66 -2.50
N ALA A 103 -2.52 19.77 -1.68
CA ALA A 103 -3.16 19.37 -0.43
C ALA A 103 -3.23 20.54 0.56
N ARG A 104 -2.20 21.38 0.64
CA ARG A 104 -2.19 22.57 1.50
C ARG A 104 -3.20 23.60 1.06
N THR A 105 -3.38 23.77 -0.24
CA THR A 105 -4.33 24.74 -0.78
C THR A 105 -5.76 24.36 -0.48
N SER A 106 -6.09 23.08 -0.44
CA SER A 106 -7.42 22.63 -0.09
C SER A 106 -7.75 22.76 1.41
N THR A 107 -6.73 22.81 2.26
CA THR A 107 -6.93 22.90 3.72
C THR A 107 -7.11 24.35 4.20
N VAL A 108 -6.71 25.33 3.41
CA VAL A 108 -6.72 26.74 3.80
C VAL A 108 -8.05 27.44 3.54
N ARG A 109 -9.03 26.77 2.96
CA ARG A 109 -10.39 27.31 2.88
C ARG A 109 -11.21 26.99 4.13
N SER A 110 -10.71 27.45 5.25
CA SER A 110 -11.61 27.73 6.35
C SER A 110 -12.35 29.02 6.03
N PRO A 111 -13.67 29.03 6.01
CA PRO A 111 -14.37 30.28 5.85
C PRO A 111 -13.93 31.20 6.98
N ALA A 112 -13.52 32.39 6.61
CA ALA A 112 -13.23 33.40 7.60
C ALA A 112 -14.46 33.52 8.50
N PRO A 113 -14.29 33.53 9.82
CA PRO A 113 -15.41 33.78 10.70
C PRO A 113 -16.01 35.12 10.30
N ALA A 114 -17.30 35.14 10.18
CA ALA A 114 -18.01 36.38 9.90
C ALA A 114 -17.78 37.33 11.07
N ALA A 115 -16.76 38.12 10.94
CA ALA A 115 -16.37 39.12 11.95
C ALA A 115 -17.25 40.35 11.90
N SER A 116 -18.27 40.36 11.09
CA SER A 116 -19.06 41.55 10.84
C SER A 116 -20.28 41.72 11.75
N ALA A 117 -20.47 40.84 12.71
CA ALA A 117 -21.63 40.92 13.59
C ALA A 117 -21.46 41.94 14.73
N GLU A 118 -20.25 42.40 15.01
CA GLU A 118 -20.04 43.30 16.12
C GLU A 118 -20.15 44.79 15.77
N GLU A 119 -20.08 45.11 14.50
CA GLU A 119 -20.16 46.52 14.09
C GLU A 119 -21.58 47.06 14.06
N VAL A 120 -22.56 46.21 14.20
CA VAL A 120 -23.98 46.61 14.12
C VAL A 120 -24.54 47.11 15.47
N LEU A 121 -23.77 47.00 16.54
CA LEU A 121 -24.19 47.37 17.88
C LEU A 121 -23.70 48.76 18.35
N THR A 122 -23.10 49.47 17.47
CA THR A 122 -22.79 50.90 17.71
C THR A 122 -23.59 51.75 16.72
#